data_1f9634660f33aa3e8661c198f730e8fd
#
_entry.id   1f9634660f33aa3e8661c198f730e8fd
#
_cell.length_a   1.000
_cell.length_b   1.000
_cell.length_c   1.000
_cell.angle_alpha   90.00
_cell.angle_beta   90.00
_cell.angle_gamma   90.00
#
_symmetry.space_group_name_H-M   'P 1'
#
loop_
_entity.id
_entity.type
_entity.pdbx_description
1 polymer ?
#
loop_
_entity_poly.entity_id
_entity_poly.type
_entity_poly.pdbx_seq_one_letter_code
_entity_poly.pdbx_strand_id
1 'polypeptide(L)'
;MWKAKLCLGINDHAIALQRMEEWKKIGFEGFFIGWSRGTDLMPLREKADKLGLDFQSIHAPFGKADRLWKSGAEADDAVSELIECLHVCAAVRVPIMVMHAFIGFRDHTPTPEGPRNFAKILAEAEKCGVTVALENTEGEEYLAALMNAFPSHPNLGFCWDTGHEMCYNRSRDMLALYGDRLVCTHINDNLGISNFDGNITWTDDLHLLPFDGIADWDNIADRLNAHGYNGTLTFELNRKSKPDRHDNDRYASMDDADYFARAYAAACRFAVLKERRK
;
A
#
# COMPACT_ATOMS: atom_id res chain seq x y z
N MET A 1 -4.51 3.38 -25.69
CA MET A 1 -3.99 4.22 -24.58
C MET A 1 -4.64 3.66 -23.32
N TRP A 2 -3.89 3.43 -22.25
CA TRP A 2 -4.46 2.93 -20.97
C TRP A 2 -5.40 3.97 -20.36
N LYS A 3 -6.31 3.51 -19.46
CA LYS A 3 -7.32 4.34 -18.78
C LYS A 3 -7.03 4.55 -17.31
N ALA A 4 -6.25 3.63 -16.68
CA ALA A 4 -5.91 3.72 -15.27
C ALA A 4 -5.03 4.93 -14.98
N LYS A 5 -5.31 5.64 -13.89
CA LYS A 5 -4.41 6.70 -13.39
C LYS A 5 -3.15 6.07 -12.81
N LEU A 6 -2.02 6.76 -12.97
CA LEU A 6 -0.73 6.37 -12.42
C LEU A 6 -0.41 7.23 -11.19
N CYS A 7 -0.30 6.61 -10.03
CA CYS A 7 0.00 7.27 -8.77
C CYS A 7 1.32 6.76 -8.19
N LEU A 8 2.00 7.63 -7.44
CA LEU A 8 3.27 7.35 -6.80
C LEU A 8 3.11 7.34 -5.28
N GLY A 9 3.68 6.34 -4.61
CA GLY A 9 3.81 6.31 -3.16
C GLY A 9 5.02 7.06 -2.68
N ILE A 10 4.85 7.88 -1.64
CA ILE A 10 5.96 8.59 -1.00
C ILE A 10 5.71 8.69 0.49
N ASN A 11 6.75 8.38 1.27
CA ASN A 11 6.69 8.40 2.74
C ASN A 11 7.30 9.67 3.36
N ASP A 12 7.85 10.59 2.57
CA ASP A 12 8.45 11.84 3.04
C ASP A 12 7.59 13.04 2.64
N HIS A 13 6.94 13.68 3.62
CA HIS A 13 6.03 14.81 3.41
C HIS A 13 6.74 16.04 2.85
N ALA A 14 7.98 16.31 3.28
CA ALA A 14 8.75 17.46 2.80
C ALA A 14 9.15 17.26 1.33
N ILE A 15 9.58 16.04 0.97
CA ILE A 15 9.86 15.66 -0.41
C ILE A 15 8.58 15.76 -1.23
N ALA A 16 7.46 15.23 -0.74
CA ALA A 16 6.18 15.31 -1.44
C ALA A 16 5.83 16.75 -1.78
N LEU A 17 5.80 17.65 -0.79
CA LEU A 17 5.49 19.06 -1.00
C LEU A 17 6.43 19.75 -2.00
N GLN A 18 7.70 19.39 -2.01
CA GLN A 18 8.68 20.00 -2.95
C GLN A 18 8.52 19.47 -4.36
N ARG A 19 8.16 18.17 -4.55
CA ARG A 19 8.26 17.47 -5.83
C ARG A 19 6.92 17.27 -6.57
N MET A 20 5.78 17.58 -5.96
CA MET A 20 4.47 17.36 -6.60
C MET A 20 4.32 18.02 -7.98
N GLU A 21 4.91 19.21 -8.18
CA GLU A 21 4.89 19.88 -9.50
C GLU A 21 5.70 19.11 -10.54
N GLU A 22 6.82 18.54 -10.12
CA GLU A 22 7.67 17.71 -10.97
C GLU A 22 6.95 16.41 -11.34
N TRP A 23 6.32 15.71 -10.38
CA TRP A 23 5.53 14.51 -10.65
C TRP A 23 4.43 14.78 -11.65
N LYS A 24 3.70 15.90 -11.49
CA LYS A 24 2.67 16.34 -12.44
C LYS A 24 3.24 16.57 -13.84
N LYS A 25 4.39 17.23 -13.94
CA LYS A 25 5.06 17.49 -15.23
C LYS A 25 5.55 16.20 -15.91
N ILE A 26 6.05 15.23 -15.13
CA ILE A 26 6.48 13.94 -15.62
C ILE A 26 5.27 13.13 -16.13
N GLY A 27 4.09 13.27 -15.50
CA GLY A 27 2.85 12.63 -15.94
C GLY A 27 2.11 11.82 -14.90
N PHE A 28 2.60 11.74 -13.65
CA PHE A 28 1.81 11.14 -12.57
C PHE A 28 0.53 11.93 -12.34
N GLU A 29 -0.54 11.21 -12.05
CA GLU A 29 -1.89 11.79 -11.90
C GLU A 29 -2.32 11.85 -10.44
N GLY A 30 -1.57 11.22 -9.54
CA GLY A 30 -1.86 11.24 -8.11
C GLY A 30 -0.75 10.62 -7.27
N PHE A 31 -1.02 10.51 -5.98
CA PHE A 31 -0.07 9.99 -5.01
C PHE A 31 -0.79 9.40 -3.78
N PHE A 32 -0.05 8.62 -3.00
CA PHE A 32 -0.39 8.34 -1.60
C PHE A 32 0.78 8.71 -0.69
N ILE A 33 0.49 8.82 0.60
CA ILE A 33 1.48 9.17 1.61
C ILE A 33 1.19 8.43 2.92
N GLY A 34 2.25 8.15 3.70
CA GLY A 34 2.10 7.68 5.07
C GLY A 34 1.66 8.82 6.00
N TRP A 35 0.91 8.47 7.04
CA TRP A 35 0.55 9.40 8.12
C TRP A 35 1.10 8.89 9.45
N SER A 36 1.41 9.81 10.35
CA SER A 36 1.69 9.54 11.75
C SER A 36 0.99 10.57 12.62
N ARG A 37 0.66 10.19 13.86
CA ARG A 37 -0.04 11.06 14.81
C ARG A 37 0.63 12.44 14.92
N GLY A 38 -0.18 13.48 14.77
CA GLY A 38 0.26 14.88 14.80
C GLY A 38 0.70 15.46 13.47
N THR A 39 0.71 14.66 12.38
CA THR A 39 1.05 15.17 11.05
C THR A 39 -0.15 15.86 10.41
N ASP A 40 0.03 17.12 9.98
CA ASP A 40 -0.94 17.86 9.19
C ASP A 40 -0.75 17.59 7.69
N LEU A 41 -1.79 17.04 7.05
CA LEU A 41 -1.80 16.74 5.61
C LEU A 41 -2.55 17.80 4.77
N MET A 42 -3.11 18.84 5.39
CA MET A 42 -3.81 19.90 4.64
C MET A 42 -2.92 20.61 3.61
N PRO A 43 -1.64 20.94 3.90
CA PRO A 43 -0.76 21.55 2.88
C PRO A 43 -0.58 20.67 1.63
N LEU A 44 -0.52 19.34 1.81
CA LEU A 44 -0.46 18.40 0.67
C LEU A 44 -1.77 18.39 -0.11
N ARG A 45 -2.92 18.37 0.59
CA ARG A 45 -4.25 18.42 -0.03
C ARG A 45 -4.42 19.69 -0.88
N GLU A 46 -4.09 20.85 -0.31
CA GLU A 46 -4.21 22.12 -1.00
C GLU A 46 -3.31 22.20 -2.24
N LYS A 47 -2.07 21.69 -2.13
CA LYS A 47 -1.16 21.65 -3.27
C LYS A 47 -1.64 20.66 -4.34
N ALA A 48 -2.14 19.49 -3.94
CA ALA A 48 -2.72 18.51 -4.85
C ALA A 48 -3.91 19.09 -5.63
N ASP A 49 -4.82 19.81 -4.95
CA ASP A 49 -5.98 20.47 -5.58
C ASP A 49 -5.53 21.50 -6.63
N LYS A 50 -4.52 22.33 -6.30
CA LYS A 50 -3.98 23.33 -7.25
C LYS A 50 -3.33 22.71 -8.48
N LEU A 51 -2.74 21.53 -8.34
CA LEU A 51 -2.04 20.83 -9.42
C LEU A 51 -2.96 19.87 -10.18
N GLY A 52 -4.16 19.60 -9.68
CA GLY A 52 -5.04 18.56 -10.22
C GLY A 52 -4.42 17.17 -10.10
N LEU A 53 -3.80 16.89 -8.94
CA LEU A 53 -3.32 15.57 -8.56
C LEU A 53 -4.32 14.89 -7.64
N ASP A 54 -4.61 13.62 -7.86
CA ASP A 54 -5.42 12.82 -6.94
C ASP A 54 -4.61 12.50 -5.68
N PHE A 55 -5.14 12.84 -4.54
CA PHE A 55 -4.65 12.29 -3.26
C PHE A 55 -5.40 10.98 -3.04
N GLN A 56 -4.79 9.88 -3.50
CA GLN A 56 -5.50 8.61 -3.71
C GLN A 56 -5.76 7.86 -2.42
N SER A 57 -4.76 7.76 -1.53
CA SER A 57 -4.87 7.07 -0.26
C SER A 57 -3.90 7.62 0.79
N ILE A 58 -4.17 7.30 2.04
CA ILE A 58 -3.26 7.50 3.16
C ILE A 58 -2.88 6.13 3.70
N HIS A 59 -1.57 5.87 3.86
CA HIS A 59 -1.09 4.71 4.57
C HIS A 59 -1.08 4.99 6.07
N ALA A 60 -1.87 4.22 6.82
CA ALA A 60 -1.95 4.32 8.27
C ALA A 60 -0.66 3.85 8.96
N PRO A 61 -0.37 4.32 10.18
CA PRO A 61 0.74 3.80 10.95
C PRO A 61 0.51 2.32 11.29
N PHE A 62 1.52 1.48 11.08
CA PHE A 62 1.44 0.03 11.27
C PHE A 62 2.28 -0.50 12.44
N GLY A 63 3.13 0.33 13.05
CA GLY A 63 4.04 -0.12 14.12
C GLY A 63 3.37 -0.68 15.37
N LYS A 64 2.04 -0.57 15.49
CA LYS A 64 1.22 -1.11 16.58
C LYS A 64 0.17 -2.12 16.10
N ALA A 65 0.25 -2.59 14.84
CA ALA A 65 -0.79 -3.46 14.29
C ALA A 65 -0.91 -4.81 15.03
N ASP A 66 0.17 -5.32 15.61
CA ASP A 66 0.16 -6.49 16.51
C ASP A 66 -0.71 -6.29 17.76
N ARG A 67 -0.83 -5.05 18.25
CA ARG A 67 -1.61 -4.71 19.45
C ARG A 67 -3.11 -4.77 19.23
N LEU A 68 -3.55 -4.65 17.98
CA LEU A 68 -4.97 -4.80 17.63
C LEU A 68 -5.51 -6.20 17.93
N TRP A 69 -4.62 -7.20 18.07
CA TRP A 69 -4.97 -8.58 18.41
C TRP A 69 -4.87 -8.87 19.91
N LYS A 70 -4.74 -7.83 20.73
CA LYS A 70 -4.67 -7.89 22.20
C LYS A 70 -5.83 -7.12 22.82
N SER A 71 -5.92 -7.18 24.14
CA SER A 71 -6.85 -6.39 24.95
C SER A 71 -6.07 -5.38 25.82
N GLY A 72 -6.78 -4.38 26.35
CA GLY A 72 -6.23 -3.40 27.29
C GLY A 72 -5.69 -2.13 26.62
N ALA A 73 -5.01 -1.29 27.40
CA ALA A 73 -4.67 0.08 27.03
C ALA A 73 -3.81 0.19 25.75
N GLU A 74 -2.93 -0.77 25.50
CA GLU A 74 -2.11 -0.75 24.27
C GLU A 74 -2.94 -1.00 23.00
N ALA A 75 -3.94 -1.88 23.10
CA ALA A 75 -4.87 -2.11 21.99
C ALA A 75 -5.79 -0.90 21.78
N ASP A 76 -6.28 -0.29 22.86
CA ASP A 76 -7.12 0.90 22.78
C ASP A 76 -6.35 2.10 22.17
N ASP A 77 -5.06 2.26 22.48
CA ASP A 77 -4.21 3.29 21.86
C ASP A 77 -4.00 3.01 20.35
N ALA A 78 -3.77 1.76 19.97
CA ALA A 78 -3.65 1.40 18.56
C ALA A 78 -4.94 1.68 17.78
N VAL A 79 -6.09 1.32 18.34
CA VAL A 79 -7.41 1.62 17.75
C VAL A 79 -7.62 3.13 17.64
N SER A 80 -7.31 3.90 18.71
CA SER A 80 -7.43 5.36 18.69
C SER A 80 -6.58 6.00 17.61
N GLU A 81 -5.33 5.56 17.43
CA GLU A 81 -4.44 6.09 16.40
C GLU A 81 -4.99 5.86 14.98
N LEU A 82 -5.59 4.71 14.72
CA LEU A 82 -6.19 4.42 13.42
C LEU A 82 -7.50 5.19 13.19
N ILE A 83 -8.28 5.41 14.24
CA ILE A 83 -9.46 6.28 14.17
C ILE A 83 -9.06 7.73 13.89
N GLU A 84 -7.99 8.22 14.53
CA GLU A 84 -7.43 9.54 14.22
C GLU A 84 -6.99 9.64 12.75
N CYS A 85 -6.37 8.58 12.20
CA CYS A 85 -6.01 8.52 10.79
C CYS A 85 -7.24 8.58 9.88
N LEU A 86 -8.34 7.89 10.21
CA LEU A 86 -9.62 7.99 9.48
C LEU A 86 -10.19 9.41 9.48
N HIS A 87 -10.12 10.11 10.62
CA HIS A 87 -10.55 11.50 10.69
C HIS A 87 -9.70 12.42 9.81
N VAL A 88 -8.38 12.16 9.75
CA VAL A 88 -7.49 12.89 8.82
C VAL A 88 -7.85 12.57 7.38
N CYS A 89 -8.08 11.30 7.02
CA CYS A 89 -8.54 10.93 5.68
C CYS A 89 -9.79 11.73 5.28
N ALA A 90 -10.79 11.78 6.15
CA ALA A 90 -12.03 12.52 5.91
C ALA A 90 -11.77 14.03 5.78
N ALA A 91 -10.97 14.62 6.67
CA ALA A 91 -10.65 16.04 6.67
C ALA A 91 -9.94 16.48 5.37
N VAL A 92 -9.00 15.68 4.88
CA VAL A 92 -8.29 15.95 3.62
C VAL A 92 -8.98 15.31 2.40
N ARG A 93 -10.18 14.78 2.54
CA ARG A 93 -11.00 14.19 1.47
C ARG A 93 -10.28 13.08 0.71
N VAL A 94 -9.60 12.20 1.43
CA VAL A 94 -8.96 11.00 0.88
C VAL A 94 -9.86 9.79 1.11
N PRO A 95 -10.24 9.05 0.05
CA PRO A 95 -11.28 8.03 0.16
C PRO A 95 -10.80 6.70 0.73
N ILE A 96 -9.50 6.45 0.75
CA ILE A 96 -8.92 5.16 1.13
C ILE A 96 -7.86 5.34 2.21
N MET A 97 -7.99 4.55 3.29
CA MET A 97 -6.94 4.34 4.28
C MET A 97 -6.37 2.93 4.10
N VAL A 98 -5.13 2.83 3.65
CA VAL A 98 -4.41 1.55 3.60
C VAL A 98 -3.84 1.23 4.97
N MET A 99 -3.97 0.01 5.44
CA MET A 99 -3.41 -0.43 6.72
C MET A 99 -3.03 -1.91 6.74
N HIS A 100 -2.09 -2.24 7.59
CA HIS A 100 -1.71 -3.62 7.88
C HIS A 100 -2.70 -4.29 8.83
N ALA A 101 -3.03 -5.54 8.57
CA ALA A 101 -3.81 -6.36 9.50
C ALA A 101 -3.01 -6.74 10.76
N PHE A 102 -1.69 -6.85 10.62
CA PHE A 102 -0.75 -7.26 11.65
C PHE A 102 0.64 -6.70 11.34
N ILE A 103 1.56 -6.78 12.30
CA ILE A 103 3.00 -6.59 12.12
C ILE A 103 3.75 -7.54 13.01
N GLY A 104 4.74 -8.23 12.46
CA GLY A 104 5.63 -9.14 13.19
C GLY A 104 5.91 -10.43 12.44
N PHE A 105 7.01 -11.08 12.79
CA PHE A 105 7.52 -12.28 12.08
C PHE A 105 7.54 -13.53 12.95
N ARG A 106 6.94 -13.49 14.15
CA ARG A 106 6.95 -14.60 15.13
C ARG A 106 5.58 -14.72 15.79
N ASP A 107 5.30 -15.94 16.29
CA ASP A 107 4.16 -16.24 17.18
C ASP A 107 2.79 -15.82 16.63
N HIS A 108 2.56 -16.14 15.37
CA HIS A 108 1.36 -15.77 14.65
C HIS A 108 0.14 -16.59 15.12
N THR A 109 -0.73 -15.95 15.90
CA THR A 109 -2.00 -16.56 16.33
C THR A 109 -3.08 -15.49 16.40
N PRO A 110 -3.96 -15.40 15.39
CA PRO A 110 -5.11 -14.49 15.43
C PRO A 110 -5.98 -14.77 16.66
N THR A 111 -6.39 -13.70 17.35
CA THR A 111 -7.23 -13.77 18.54
C THR A 111 -8.62 -13.17 18.28
N PRO A 112 -9.66 -13.48 19.08
CA PRO A 112 -10.97 -12.85 18.96
C PRO A 112 -10.98 -11.34 19.20
N GLU A 113 -9.96 -10.78 19.84
CA GLU A 113 -9.80 -9.36 20.07
C GLU A 113 -9.58 -8.59 18.76
N GLY A 114 -8.89 -9.20 17.78
CA GLY A 114 -8.66 -8.59 16.47
C GLY A 114 -9.96 -8.12 15.81
N PRO A 115 -10.89 -9.02 15.47
CA PRO A 115 -12.17 -8.61 14.89
C PRO A 115 -12.97 -7.61 15.77
N ARG A 116 -12.92 -7.68 17.10
CA ARG A 116 -13.57 -6.72 17.98
C ARG A 116 -12.98 -5.32 17.86
N ASN A 117 -11.65 -5.20 17.77
CA ASN A 117 -10.97 -3.93 17.62
C ASN A 117 -11.16 -3.37 16.21
N PHE A 118 -11.07 -4.21 15.18
CA PHE A 118 -11.35 -3.80 13.81
C PHE A 118 -12.81 -3.36 13.61
N ALA A 119 -13.77 -3.96 14.31
CA ALA A 119 -15.17 -3.50 14.25
C ALA A 119 -15.31 -2.03 14.70
N LYS A 120 -14.54 -1.57 15.70
CA LYS A 120 -14.52 -0.16 16.13
C LYS A 120 -13.98 0.75 15.02
N ILE A 121 -12.90 0.33 14.37
CA ILE A 121 -12.26 1.07 13.27
C ILE A 121 -13.20 1.15 12.07
N LEU A 122 -13.84 0.03 11.69
CA LEU A 122 -14.76 -0.03 10.56
C LEU A 122 -16.04 0.78 10.79
N ALA A 123 -16.55 0.79 12.03
CA ALA A 123 -17.70 1.62 12.40
C ALA A 123 -17.38 3.13 12.25
N GLU A 124 -16.14 3.54 12.52
CA GLU A 124 -15.72 4.92 12.31
C GLU A 124 -15.45 5.21 10.84
N ALA A 125 -14.87 4.24 10.10
CA ALA A 125 -14.66 4.35 8.65
C ALA A 125 -15.99 4.60 7.90
N GLU A 126 -17.07 3.92 8.32
CA GLU A 126 -18.40 4.13 7.76
C GLU A 126 -18.89 5.58 7.99
N LYS A 127 -18.75 6.12 9.20
CA LYS A 127 -19.11 7.51 9.52
C LYS A 127 -18.30 8.52 8.72
N CYS A 128 -17.01 8.24 8.51
CA CYS A 128 -16.10 9.07 7.75
C CYS A 128 -16.30 8.97 6.22
N GLY A 129 -17.01 7.96 5.74
CA GLY A 129 -17.11 7.63 4.32
C GLY A 129 -15.76 7.20 3.72
N VAL A 130 -14.88 6.61 4.52
CA VAL A 130 -13.53 6.15 4.13
C VAL A 130 -13.53 4.63 4.00
N THR A 131 -12.89 4.11 2.97
CA THR A 131 -12.66 2.67 2.83
C THR A 131 -11.34 2.29 3.49
N VAL A 132 -11.37 1.33 4.40
CA VAL A 132 -10.19 0.68 4.95
C VAL A 132 -9.75 -0.39 3.96
N ALA A 133 -8.55 -0.27 3.41
CA ALA A 133 -7.96 -1.25 2.52
C ALA A 133 -6.88 -2.03 3.28
N LEU A 134 -7.16 -3.30 3.61
CA LEU A 134 -6.17 -4.17 4.24
C LEU A 134 -5.15 -4.62 3.21
N GLU A 135 -3.88 -4.41 3.51
CA GLU A 135 -2.77 -4.79 2.66
C GLU A 135 -2.28 -6.21 2.98
N ASN A 136 -1.86 -6.95 1.95
CA ASN A 136 -1.20 -8.24 2.13
C ASN A 136 0.24 -8.02 2.61
N THR A 137 0.44 -8.24 3.89
CA THR A 137 1.74 -8.15 4.56
C THR A 137 2.11 -9.52 5.17
N GLU A 138 3.10 -9.56 6.04
CA GLU A 138 3.36 -10.73 6.87
C GLU A 138 2.15 -11.05 7.76
N GLY A 139 1.97 -12.32 8.12
CA GLY A 139 0.82 -12.74 8.93
C GLY A 139 -0.48 -12.79 8.13
N GLU A 140 -0.47 -13.42 6.94
CA GLU A 140 -1.65 -13.57 6.08
C GLU A 140 -2.86 -14.16 6.83
N GLU A 141 -2.66 -14.97 7.87
CA GLU A 141 -3.72 -15.53 8.71
C GLU A 141 -4.53 -14.45 9.46
N TYR A 142 -3.91 -13.30 9.77
CA TYR A 142 -4.60 -12.16 10.37
C TYR A 142 -5.48 -11.45 9.35
N LEU A 143 -4.97 -11.26 8.13
CA LEU A 143 -5.75 -10.75 7.02
C LEU A 143 -6.95 -11.66 6.74
N ALA A 144 -6.70 -12.98 6.65
CA ALA A 144 -7.76 -13.98 6.45
C ALA A 144 -8.82 -13.94 7.56
N ALA A 145 -8.40 -13.81 8.81
CA ALA A 145 -9.33 -13.72 9.95
C ALA A 145 -10.27 -12.51 9.83
N LEU A 146 -9.74 -11.34 9.42
CA LEU A 146 -10.54 -10.13 9.24
C LEU A 146 -11.45 -10.20 8.01
N MET A 147 -10.95 -10.70 6.89
CA MET A 147 -11.75 -10.87 5.67
C MET A 147 -12.92 -11.83 5.89
N ASN A 148 -12.73 -12.87 6.71
CA ASN A 148 -13.78 -13.82 7.11
C ASN A 148 -14.73 -13.23 8.15
N ALA A 149 -14.25 -12.41 9.09
CA ALA A 149 -15.09 -11.78 10.10
C ALA A 149 -16.02 -10.70 9.50
N PHE A 150 -15.61 -10.06 8.41
CA PHE A 150 -16.32 -8.96 7.77
C PHE A 150 -16.52 -9.21 6.26
N PRO A 151 -17.20 -10.28 5.86
CA PRO A 151 -17.21 -10.77 4.47
C PRO A 151 -17.85 -9.79 3.48
N SER A 152 -18.74 -8.92 3.94
CA SER A 152 -19.49 -7.99 3.09
C SER A 152 -19.52 -6.56 3.64
N HIS A 153 -18.53 -6.19 4.47
CA HIS A 153 -18.51 -4.84 5.04
C HIS A 153 -18.20 -3.81 3.93
N PRO A 154 -19.07 -2.80 3.70
CA PRO A 154 -18.94 -1.89 2.56
C PRO A 154 -17.67 -1.02 2.61
N ASN A 155 -17.17 -0.72 3.81
CA ASN A 155 -15.98 0.09 4.01
C ASN A 155 -14.72 -0.74 4.28
N LEU A 156 -14.70 -2.03 3.95
CA LEU A 156 -13.53 -2.88 4.03
C LEU A 156 -13.18 -3.44 2.67
N GLY A 157 -12.02 -3.08 2.15
CA GLY A 157 -11.45 -3.55 0.91
C GLY A 157 -10.08 -4.21 1.09
N PHE A 158 -9.47 -4.54 -0.02
CA PHE A 158 -8.15 -5.13 -0.13
C PHE A 158 -7.20 -4.18 -0.87
N CYS A 159 -5.99 -4.00 -0.38
CA CYS A 159 -4.87 -3.39 -1.08
C CYS A 159 -3.89 -4.49 -1.46
N TRP A 160 -3.64 -4.66 -2.75
CA TRP A 160 -2.69 -5.66 -3.21
C TRP A 160 -1.30 -5.05 -3.41
N ASP A 161 -0.35 -5.50 -2.58
CA ASP A 161 1.07 -5.23 -2.79
C ASP A 161 1.73 -6.41 -3.50
N THR A 162 2.34 -6.13 -4.66
CA THR A 162 2.94 -7.13 -5.53
C THR A 162 4.25 -7.66 -4.99
N GLY A 163 5.05 -6.84 -4.31
CA GLY A 163 6.31 -7.23 -3.71
C GLY A 163 6.11 -8.01 -2.40
N HIS A 164 5.15 -7.58 -1.56
CA HIS A 164 4.76 -8.34 -0.36
C HIS A 164 4.27 -9.74 -0.72
N GLU A 165 3.51 -9.89 -1.80
CA GLU A 165 3.11 -11.20 -2.29
C GLU A 165 4.33 -12.10 -2.53
N MET A 166 5.40 -11.55 -3.13
CA MET A 166 6.61 -12.30 -3.46
C MET A 166 7.45 -12.65 -2.22
N CYS A 167 7.59 -11.72 -1.26
CA CYS A 167 8.42 -11.94 -0.08
C CYS A 167 7.65 -12.41 1.15
N TYR A 168 6.58 -11.72 1.55
CA TYR A 168 5.84 -12.05 2.79
C TYR A 168 4.85 -13.20 2.60
N ASN A 169 4.16 -13.24 1.47
CA ASN A 169 3.15 -14.26 1.20
C ASN A 169 3.71 -15.45 0.39
N ARG A 170 5.03 -15.52 0.16
CA ARG A 170 5.72 -16.61 -0.53
C ARG A 170 5.13 -16.91 -1.91
N SER A 171 4.81 -15.87 -2.67
CA SER A 171 4.18 -15.94 -3.98
C SER A 171 2.81 -16.67 -3.99
N ARG A 172 2.11 -16.69 -2.85
CA ARG A 172 0.72 -17.15 -2.79
C ARG A 172 -0.16 -16.14 -3.54
N ASP A 173 -1.03 -16.61 -4.39
CA ASP A 173 -1.93 -15.75 -5.15
C ASP A 173 -2.96 -15.06 -4.24
N MET A 174 -2.65 -13.83 -3.83
CA MET A 174 -3.48 -13.04 -2.93
C MET A 174 -4.72 -12.48 -3.65
N LEU A 175 -4.64 -12.28 -4.98
CA LEU A 175 -5.80 -11.87 -5.76
C LEU A 175 -6.82 -13.01 -5.90
N ALA A 176 -6.39 -14.26 -6.02
CA ALA A 176 -7.32 -15.39 -6.00
C ALA A 176 -8.11 -15.48 -4.69
N LEU A 177 -7.55 -14.98 -3.57
CA LEU A 177 -8.20 -14.99 -2.27
C LEU A 177 -9.09 -13.76 -2.03
N TYR A 178 -8.63 -12.57 -2.42
CA TYR A 178 -9.22 -11.29 -1.99
C TYR A 178 -9.49 -10.32 -3.14
N GLY A 179 -9.24 -10.72 -4.40
CA GLY A 179 -9.34 -9.84 -5.56
C GLY A 179 -10.74 -9.25 -5.80
N ASP A 180 -11.80 -9.93 -5.36
CA ASP A 180 -13.18 -9.40 -5.43
C ASP A 180 -13.39 -8.19 -4.53
N ARG A 181 -12.45 -7.91 -3.61
CA ARG A 181 -12.45 -6.78 -2.68
C ARG A 181 -11.35 -5.78 -2.98
N LEU A 182 -10.67 -5.92 -4.13
CA LEU A 182 -9.54 -5.07 -4.51
C LEU A 182 -9.99 -3.63 -4.76
N VAL A 183 -9.50 -2.69 -3.96
CA VAL A 183 -9.79 -1.25 -4.07
C VAL A 183 -8.53 -0.40 -4.27
N CYS A 184 -7.36 -0.95 -3.97
CA CYS A 184 -6.08 -0.27 -4.03
C CYS A 184 -4.98 -1.24 -4.45
N THR A 185 -3.90 -0.71 -5.03
CA THR A 185 -2.69 -1.47 -5.36
C THR A 185 -1.45 -0.75 -4.87
N HIS A 186 -0.47 -1.50 -4.39
CA HIS A 186 0.90 -1.07 -4.17
C HIS A 186 1.80 -1.90 -5.09
N ILE A 187 2.11 -1.32 -6.25
CA ILE A 187 2.84 -2.02 -7.31
C ILE A 187 4.32 -1.72 -7.17
N ASN A 188 5.10 -2.75 -7.00
CA ASN A 188 6.56 -2.69 -6.97
C ASN A 188 7.14 -4.02 -7.44
N ASP A 189 8.44 -4.05 -7.70
CA ASP A 189 9.16 -5.27 -8.00
C ASP A 189 9.96 -5.75 -6.79
N ASN A 190 10.30 -7.02 -6.79
CA ASN A 190 11.00 -7.67 -5.69
C ASN A 190 11.89 -8.81 -6.22
N LEU A 191 12.73 -9.36 -5.35
CA LEU A 191 13.57 -10.52 -5.63
C LEU A 191 13.11 -11.79 -4.87
N GLY A 192 11.94 -11.71 -4.20
CA GLY A 192 11.41 -12.79 -3.39
C GLY A 192 12.14 -12.93 -2.05
N ILE A 193 12.09 -14.12 -1.46
CA ILE A 193 12.73 -14.41 -0.16
C ILE A 193 14.23 -14.65 -0.34
N SER A 194 15.04 -14.10 0.57
CA SER A 194 16.50 -14.32 0.60
C SER A 194 16.91 -15.54 1.44
N ASN A 195 16.07 -15.97 2.39
CA ASN A 195 16.34 -17.10 3.27
C ASN A 195 15.45 -18.30 2.91
N PHE A 196 16.02 -19.29 2.24
CA PHE A 196 15.30 -20.50 1.83
C PHE A 196 15.02 -21.49 2.96
N ASP A 197 15.48 -21.23 4.20
CA ASP A 197 15.07 -21.97 5.40
C ASP A 197 13.63 -21.66 5.82
N GLY A 198 12.96 -20.76 5.11
CA GLY A 198 11.56 -20.43 5.30
C GLY A 198 11.32 -19.26 6.28
N ASN A 199 12.36 -18.63 6.81
CA ASN A 199 12.23 -17.44 7.64
C ASN A 199 12.04 -16.22 6.75
N ILE A 200 10.89 -15.58 6.87
CA ILE A 200 10.56 -14.30 6.22
C ILE A 200 11.21 -13.18 7.03
N THR A 201 11.76 -12.20 6.34
CA THR A 201 12.35 -11.01 6.96
C THR A 201 11.90 -9.74 6.25
N TRP A 202 11.74 -8.65 7.00
CA TRP A 202 11.40 -7.34 6.45
C TRP A 202 12.47 -6.76 5.51
N THR A 203 13.69 -7.29 5.53
CA THR A 203 14.76 -6.88 4.61
C THR A 203 14.58 -7.43 3.19
N ASP A 204 13.66 -8.37 2.98
CA ASP A 204 13.29 -8.88 1.66
C ASP A 204 12.25 -8.01 0.96
N ASP A 205 11.65 -7.06 1.67
CA ASP A 205 10.69 -6.11 1.14
C ASP A 205 11.41 -4.92 0.47
N LEU A 206 11.74 -5.06 -0.82
CA LEU A 206 12.67 -4.19 -1.51
C LEU A 206 12.03 -2.97 -2.17
N HIS A 207 10.78 -3.06 -2.60
CA HIS A 207 10.07 -2.01 -3.35
C HIS A 207 10.87 -1.46 -4.53
N LEU A 208 11.39 -2.36 -5.38
CA LEU A 208 12.12 -1.99 -6.59
C LEU A 208 11.18 -1.35 -7.63
N LEU A 209 11.76 -0.60 -8.55
CA LEU A 209 11.01 -0.14 -9.73
C LEU A 209 10.49 -1.34 -10.53
N PRO A 210 9.28 -1.27 -11.10
CA PRO A 210 8.77 -2.32 -11.98
C PRO A 210 9.78 -2.68 -13.08
N PHE A 211 9.96 -3.98 -13.31
CA PHE A 211 10.92 -4.58 -14.26
C PHE A 211 12.41 -4.52 -13.83
N ASP A 212 12.70 -4.13 -12.61
CA ASP A 212 14.06 -4.15 -12.07
C ASP A 212 14.34 -5.37 -11.17
N GLY A 213 13.30 -6.16 -10.82
CA GLY A 213 13.34 -7.40 -10.07
C GLY A 213 13.01 -8.63 -10.90
N ILE A 214 12.31 -9.58 -10.31
CA ILE A 214 11.96 -10.87 -10.92
C ILE A 214 10.44 -11.11 -11.00
N ALA A 215 9.61 -10.10 -10.77
CA ALA A 215 8.16 -10.22 -10.85
C ALA A 215 7.70 -10.62 -12.26
N ASP A 216 6.76 -11.55 -12.36
CA ASP A 216 6.11 -11.91 -13.62
C ASP A 216 5.04 -10.86 -13.96
N TRP A 217 5.45 -9.82 -14.67
CA TRP A 217 4.60 -8.68 -15.02
C TRP A 217 3.45 -9.05 -15.95
N ASP A 218 3.63 -10.09 -16.79
CA ASP A 218 2.55 -10.61 -17.63
C ASP A 218 1.48 -11.25 -16.77
N ASN A 219 1.85 -12.09 -15.82
CA ASN A 219 0.94 -12.73 -14.87
C ASN A 219 0.24 -11.70 -13.96
N ILE A 220 0.97 -10.68 -13.45
CA ILE A 220 0.41 -9.59 -12.66
C ILE A 220 -0.68 -8.85 -13.45
N ALA A 221 -0.42 -8.51 -14.71
CA ALA A 221 -1.39 -7.84 -15.58
C ALA A 221 -2.63 -8.72 -15.86
N ASP A 222 -2.43 -10.00 -16.13
CA ASP A 222 -3.52 -10.96 -16.39
C ASP A 222 -4.43 -11.11 -15.18
N ARG A 223 -3.87 -11.25 -13.98
CA ARG A 223 -4.64 -11.38 -12.74
C ARG A 223 -5.45 -10.12 -12.44
N LEU A 224 -4.87 -8.91 -12.58
CA LEU A 224 -5.62 -7.65 -12.43
C LEU A 224 -6.77 -7.55 -13.43
N ASN A 225 -6.55 -7.99 -14.67
CA ASN A 225 -7.59 -7.97 -15.71
C ASN A 225 -8.68 -9.02 -15.44
N ALA A 226 -8.31 -10.21 -14.95
CA ALA A 226 -9.26 -11.26 -14.57
C ALA A 226 -10.23 -10.82 -13.47
N HIS A 227 -9.75 -10.01 -12.50
CA HIS A 227 -10.59 -9.39 -11.47
C HIS A 227 -11.24 -8.08 -11.92
N GLY A 228 -11.11 -7.69 -13.19
CA GLY A 228 -11.73 -6.49 -13.73
C GLY A 228 -11.24 -5.18 -13.10
N TYR A 229 -10.05 -5.18 -12.49
CA TYR A 229 -9.52 -3.99 -11.83
C TYR A 229 -9.19 -2.88 -12.83
N ASN A 230 -9.96 -1.80 -12.75
CA ASN A 230 -9.80 -0.60 -13.56
C ASN A 230 -9.50 0.66 -12.71
N GLY A 231 -9.15 0.46 -11.45
CA GLY A 231 -8.77 1.53 -10.53
C GLY A 231 -7.38 2.11 -10.82
N THR A 232 -6.92 2.92 -9.91
CA THR A 232 -5.62 3.56 -9.97
C THR A 232 -4.50 2.52 -9.82
N LEU A 233 -3.47 2.62 -10.66
CA LEU A 233 -2.24 1.87 -10.50
C LEU A 233 -1.29 2.69 -9.61
N THR A 234 -1.14 2.30 -8.38
CA THR A 234 -0.34 3.01 -7.39
C THR A 234 0.96 2.28 -7.17
N PHE A 235 2.07 2.97 -7.36
CA PHE A 235 3.41 2.42 -7.28
C PHE A 235 4.04 2.79 -5.95
N GLU A 236 4.34 1.81 -5.12
CA GLU A 236 5.05 1.99 -3.86
C GLU A 236 6.52 1.61 -4.03
N LEU A 237 7.38 2.62 -4.07
CA LEU A 237 8.75 2.46 -4.51
C LEU A 237 9.73 2.96 -3.46
N ASN A 238 10.81 2.23 -3.24
CA ASN A 238 11.85 2.62 -2.30
C ASN A 238 13.17 2.88 -3.05
N ARG A 239 13.75 4.06 -2.78
CA ARG A 239 15.03 4.45 -3.39
C ARG A 239 16.23 3.95 -2.60
N LYS A 240 16.05 3.65 -1.31
CA LYS A 240 17.13 3.24 -0.42
C LYS A 240 17.13 1.73 -0.23
N SER A 241 18.32 1.14 -0.25
CA SER A 241 18.50 -0.25 0.13
C SER A 241 18.12 -0.49 1.59
N LYS A 242 17.57 -1.66 1.89
CA LYS A 242 17.37 -2.14 3.26
C LYS A 242 18.75 -2.34 3.94
N PRO A 243 18.83 -2.37 5.28
CA PRO A 243 20.08 -2.68 5.98
C PRO A 243 20.72 -3.96 5.46
N ASP A 244 22.03 -3.92 5.27
CA ASP A 244 22.84 -5.03 4.74
C ASP A 244 22.44 -5.56 3.36
N ARG A 245 21.64 -4.76 2.61
CA ARG A 245 21.22 -5.02 1.23
C ARG A 245 21.75 -3.92 0.31
N HIS A 246 21.90 -4.24 -0.99
CA HIS A 246 22.46 -3.33 -2.00
C HIS A 246 21.58 -3.25 -3.25
N ASP A 247 20.37 -3.81 -3.20
CA ASP A 247 19.51 -3.99 -4.37
C ASP A 247 19.03 -2.66 -4.95
N ASN A 248 18.81 -1.64 -4.09
CA ASN A 248 18.35 -0.31 -4.48
C ASN A 248 19.50 0.70 -4.67
N ASP A 249 20.77 0.33 -4.47
CA ASP A 249 21.93 1.25 -4.57
C ASP A 249 22.01 1.93 -5.92
N ARG A 250 21.57 1.25 -6.99
CA ARG A 250 21.46 1.82 -8.34
C ARG A 250 20.57 3.08 -8.40
N TYR A 251 19.62 3.22 -7.49
CA TYR A 251 18.75 4.40 -7.43
C TYR A 251 19.36 5.52 -6.58
N ALA A 252 20.22 5.18 -5.64
CA ALA A 252 20.83 6.15 -4.72
C ALA A 252 21.75 7.14 -5.45
N SER A 253 22.34 6.75 -6.58
CA SER A 253 23.17 7.60 -7.42
C SER A 253 22.40 8.51 -8.38
N MET A 254 21.08 8.31 -8.54
CA MET A 254 20.24 9.13 -9.41
C MET A 254 19.87 10.42 -8.69
N ASP A 255 19.72 11.51 -9.41
CA ASP A 255 18.98 12.64 -8.88
C ASP A 255 17.46 12.35 -8.81
N ASP A 256 16.68 13.23 -8.18
CA ASP A 256 15.26 13.01 -8.02
C ASP A 256 14.51 13.00 -9.35
N ALA A 257 14.90 13.87 -10.28
CA ALA A 257 14.25 13.99 -11.59
C ALA A 257 14.45 12.70 -12.41
N ASP A 258 15.68 12.18 -12.45
CA ASP A 258 16.00 10.94 -13.12
C ASP A 258 15.26 9.74 -12.50
N TYR A 259 15.23 9.67 -11.16
CA TYR A 259 14.52 8.60 -10.47
C TYR A 259 13.02 8.61 -10.76
N PHE A 260 12.36 9.78 -10.65
CA PHE A 260 10.92 9.88 -10.91
C PHE A 260 10.58 9.68 -12.39
N ALA A 261 11.42 10.15 -13.32
CA ALA A 261 11.24 9.89 -14.74
C ALA A 261 11.33 8.39 -15.07
N ARG A 262 12.29 7.69 -14.45
CA ARG A 262 12.44 6.24 -14.60
C ARG A 262 11.25 5.48 -13.98
N ALA A 263 10.82 5.88 -12.78
CA ALA A 263 9.63 5.31 -12.13
C ALA A 263 8.38 5.48 -13.02
N TYR A 264 8.18 6.67 -13.60
CA TYR A 264 7.06 6.93 -14.50
C TYR A 264 7.14 6.11 -15.79
N ALA A 265 8.32 5.98 -16.39
CA ALA A 265 8.53 5.13 -17.57
C ALA A 265 8.19 3.67 -17.30
N ALA A 266 8.57 3.14 -16.13
CA ALA A 266 8.22 1.80 -15.67
C ALA A 266 6.71 1.66 -15.44
N ALA A 267 6.09 2.63 -14.81
CA ALA A 267 4.64 2.68 -14.62
C ALA A 267 3.87 2.69 -15.94
N CYS A 268 4.30 3.50 -16.91
CA CYS A 268 3.72 3.53 -18.25
C CYS A 268 3.87 2.17 -18.96
N ARG A 269 5.05 1.56 -18.87
CA ARG A 269 5.30 0.22 -19.45
C ARG A 269 4.32 -0.81 -18.89
N PHE A 270 4.10 -0.83 -17.58
CA PHE A 270 3.14 -1.73 -16.94
C PHE A 270 1.70 -1.42 -17.35
N ALA A 271 1.29 -0.15 -17.38
CA ALA A 271 -0.04 0.26 -17.80
C ALA A 271 -0.35 -0.16 -19.25
N VAL A 272 0.62 -0.02 -20.16
CA VAL A 272 0.51 -0.50 -21.55
C VAL A 272 0.40 -2.02 -21.60
N LEU A 273 1.22 -2.73 -20.83
CA LEU A 273 1.19 -4.19 -20.75
C LEU A 273 -0.20 -4.67 -20.31
N LYS A 274 -0.71 -4.12 -19.19
CA LYS A 274 -2.03 -4.44 -18.67
C LYS A 274 -3.15 -4.18 -19.68
N GLU A 275 -3.11 -3.07 -20.41
CA GLU A 275 -4.13 -2.73 -21.42
C GLU A 275 -4.08 -3.66 -22.63
N ARG A 276 -2.90 -4.13 -23.04
CA ARG A 276 -2.74 -5.05 -24.19
C ARG A 276 -3.19 -6.47 -23.89
N ARG A 277 -3.29 -6.83 -22.61
CA ARG A 277 -3.67 -8.16 -22.13
C ARG A 277 -5.17 -8.25 -21.73
N LYS A 278 -5.94 -7.19 -21.93
CA LYS A 278 -7.41 -7.22 -21.84
C LYS A 278 -8.01 -7.91 -23.08
#